data_ba052048cca51f229dd3f371106d032a
#
_entry.id   ba052048cca51f229dd3f371106d032a
#
_cell.length_a   1.000
_cell.length_b   1.000
_cell.length_c   1.000
_cell.angle_alpha   90.00
_cell.angle_beta   90.00
_cell.angle_gamma   90.00
#
_symmetry.space_group_name_H-M   'P 1'
#
loop_
_entity.id
_entity.type
_entity.pdbx_description
1 polymer ?
#
loop_
_entity_poly.entity_id
_entity_poly.type
_entity_poly.pdbx_seq_one_letter_code
_entity_poly.pdbx_strand_id
1 'polypeptide(L)'
;MKSILHGRLIFGLLFLFLALGSFADGRYIPVYDDGIRVDYKYYCLGFNKEHKQANWVYYEFGSANLTGKASRKNDFRVDPKISRWSATPDDYKRSGYDRGHLCPAADMSFNAKAMSETFYMSNMSPQVPMFNRGIWKELEEHVRNRARKEKLYVVTGPIFKSNKGSIGKG
;
A
#
# COMPACT_ATOMS: atom_id res chain seq x y z
N MET A 1 51.34 0.30 23.73
CA MET A 1 50.04 0.92 23.96
C MET A 1 49.73 1.92 22.86
N LYS A 2 49.39 1.51 21.67
CA LYS A 2 48.87 2.39 20.56
C LYS A 2 48.21 1.49 19.56
N SER A 3 46.88 1.44 19.55
CA SER A 3 46.03 1.25 18.37
C SER A 3 44.60 0.80 18.74
N ILE A 4 43.80 1.72 19.24
CA ILE A 4 42.34 1.47 19.35
C ILE A 4 41.59 2.76 19.00
N LEU A 5 41.95 3.47 17.95
CA LEU A 5 41.20 4.69 17.61
C LEU A 5 40.75 4.80 16.15
N HIS A 6 41.05 3.84 15.28
CA HIS A 6 40.72 3.95 13.86
C HIS A 6 39.48 3.13 13.40
N GLY A 7 38.94 2.29 14.26
CA GLY A 7 37.82 1.43 13.88
C GLY A 7 36.42 2.05 14.04
N ARG A 8 36.26 3.09 14.85
CA ARG A 8 34.95 3.65 15.17
C ARG A 8 34.43 4.72 14.20
N LEU A 9 35.31 5.40 13.48
CA LEU A 9 34.90 6.45 12.53
C LEU A 9 34.33 5.88 11.21
N ILE A 10 34.85 4.71 10.79
CA ILE A 10 34.40 4.10 9.51
C ILE A 10 32.99 3.55 9.62
N PHE A 11 32.59 3.04 10.80
CA PHE A 11 31.23 2.55 11.00
C PHE A 11 30.15 3.66 11.03
N GLY A 12 30.49 4.84 11.55
CA GLY A 12 29.58 5.98 11.60
C GLY A 12 29.30 6.58 10.22
N LEU A 13 30.30 6.60 9.34
CA LEU A 13 30.14 7.13 7.98
C LEU A 13 29.32 6.19 7.08
N LEU A 14 29.48 4.87 7.27
CA LEU A 14 28.71 3.88 6.51
C LEU A 14 27.22 3.93 6.85
N PHE A 15 26.89 4.16 8.12
CA PHE A 15 25.49 4.30 8.55
C PHE A 15 24.81 5.58 8.02
N LEU A 16 25.57 6.68 7.89
CA LEU A 16 25.01 7.93 7.35
C LEU A 16 24.74 7.84 5.84
N PHE A 17 25.58 7.09 5.09
CA PHE A 17 25.35 6.85 3.66
C PHE A 17 24.14 5.91 3.38
N LEU A 18 23.85 4.98 4.30
CA LEU A 18 22.70 4.11 4.21
C LEU A 18 21.37 4.82 4.51
N ALA A 19 21.41 5.93 5.27
CA ALA A 19 20.23 6.74 5.57
C ALA A 19 19.84 7.69 4.42
N LEU A 20 20.75 7.92 3.46
CA LEU A 20 20.51 8.71 2.24
C LEU A 20 20.16 7.83 1.03
N GLY A 21 20.03 6.53 1.22
CA GLY A 21 19.60 5.60 0.18
C GLY A 21 18.26 6.05 -0.39
N SER A 22 18.25 6.32 -1.69
CA SER A 22 17.02 6.64 -2.36
C SER A 22 16.08 5.43 -2.20
N PHE A 23 14.80 5.72 -2.16
CA PHE A 23 13.68 4.83 -2.21
C PHE A 23 13.82 3.57 -3.08
N ALA A 24 14.66 3.64 -4.10
CA ALA A 24 14.90 2.58 -5.07
C ALA A 24 15.52 1.29 -4.50
N ASP A 25 15.96 1.26 -3.23
CA ASP A 25 16.59 0.07 -2.66
C ASP A 25 15.59 -1.01 -2.19
N GLY A 26 14.30 -0.70 -2.20
CA GLY A 26 13.24 -1.65 -1.86
C GLY A 26 13.30 -2.22 -0.44
N ARG A 27 14.10 -1.64 0.44
CA ARG A 27 14.44 -2.16 1.79
C ARG A 27 13.24 -2.53 2.65
N TYR A 28 12.13 -1.81 2.50
CA TYR A 28 10.92 -1.99 3.30
C TYR A 28 9.80 -2.71 2.54
N ILE A 29 10.06 -3.11 1.30
CA ILE A 29 9.12 -3.93 0.54
C ILE A 29 9.17 -5.35 1.09
N PRO A 30 8.05 -5.99 1.41
CA PRO A 30 8.02 -7.37 1.84
C PRO A 30 8.74 -8.29 0.84
N VAL A 31 9.71 -9.06 1.32
CA VAL A 31 10.57 -9.91 0.48
C VAL A 31 9.95 -11.29 0.28
N TYR A 32 9.09 -11.70 1.20
CA TYR A 32 8.50 -13.04 1.21
C TYR A 32 7.06 -12.98 0.76
N ASP A 33 6.84 -13.43 -0.47
CA ASP A 33 5.51 -13.49 -1.07
C ASP A 33 5.55 -14.45 -2.27
N ASP A 34 4.63 -15.40 -2.30
CA ASP A 34 4.37 -16.29 -3.43
C ASP A 34 3.45 -15.63 -4.49
N GLY A 35 3.10 -14.38 -4.28
CA GLY A 35 2.25 -13.58 -5.16
C GLY A 35 2.96 -13.01 -6.38
N ILE A 36 2.17 -12.37 -7.24
CA ILE A 36 2.69 -11.58 -8.36
C ILE A 36 3.01 -10.17 -7.85
N ARG A 37 4.27 -9.74 -7.97
CA ARG A 37 4.59 -8.34 -7.72
C ARG A 37 4.06 -7.46 -8.85
N VAL A 38 3.34 -6.41 -8.49
CA VAL A 38 2.81 -5.41 -9.42
C VAL A 38 3.29 -4.03 -8.97
N ASP A 39 4.08 -3.37 -9.82
CA ASP A 39 4.63 -2.05 -9.52
C ASP A 39 3.84 -0.96 -10.27
N TYR A 40 3.42 0.07 -9.52
CA TYR A 40 2.93 1.35 -10.03
C TYR A 40 3.96 2.44 -9.72
N LYS A 41 3.72 3.64 -10.22
CA LYS A 41 4.68 4.73 -10.00
C LYS A 41 4.82 5.13 -8.53
N TYR A 42 3.75 5.02 -7.74
CA TYR A 42 3.69 5.54 -6.37
C TYR A 42 3.34 4.50 -5.31
N TYR A 43 3.03 3.28 -5.70
CA TYR A 43 2.86 2.14 -4.81
C TYR A 43 3.18 0.85 -5.55
N CYS A 44 3.40 -0.23 -4.81
CA CYS A 44 3.48 -1.57 -5.37
C CYS A 44 2.74 -2.56 -4.45
N LEU A 45 2.46 -3.74 -4.97
CA LEU A 45 1.77 -4.78 -4.22
C LEU A 45 2.25 -6.18 -4.59
N GLY A 46 2.11 -7.12 -3.66
CA GLY A 46 2.20 -8.55 -3.91
C GLY A 46 0.79 -9.13 -4.06
N PHE A 47 0.43 -9.52 -5.28
CA PHE A 47 -0.93 -9.98 -5.60
C PHE A 47 -1.09 -11.48 -5.43
N ASN A 48 -2.09 -11.88 -4.68
CA ASN A 48 -2.49 -13.26 -4.48
C ASN A 48 -3.55 -13.67 -5.51
N LYS A 49 -3.20 -14.63 -6.36
CA LYS A 49 -4.11 -15.10 -7.42
C LYS A 49 -5.31 -15.88 -6.88
N GLU A 50 -5.09 -16.65 -5.82
CA GLU A 50 -6.13 -17.48 -5.22
C GLU A 50 -7.21 -16.61 -4.58
N HIS A 51 -6.79 -15.60 -3.81
CA HIS A 51 -7.69 -14.69 -3.12
C HIS A 51 -8.14 -13.50 -3.98
N LYS A 52 -7.58 -13.31 -5.18
CA LYS A 52 -7.86 -12.19 -6.10
C LYS A 52 -7.72 -10.81 -5.44
N GLN A 53 -6.80 -10.68 -4.49
CA GLN A 53 -6.48 -9.43 -3.78
C GLN A 53 -5.00 -9.41 -3.39
N ALA A 54 -4.49 -8.29 -2.89
CA ALA A 54 -3.10 -8.20 -2.50
C ALA A 54 -2.86 -8.91 -1.16
N ASN A 55 -1.72 -9.62 -1.03
CA ASN A 55 -1.17 -10.04 0.25
C ASN A 55 -0.69 -8.80 1.04
N TRP A 56 -0.11 -7.85 0.34
CA TRP A 56 0.38 -6.60 0.87
C TRP A 56 0.38 -5.51 -0.21
N VAL A 57 0.25 -4.27 0.23
CA VAL A 57 0.48 -3.06 -0.57
C VAL A 57 1.50 -2.21 0.16
N TYR A 58 2.50 -1.72 -0.56
CA TYR A 58 3.54 -0.84 -0.06
C TYR A 58 3.51 0.50 -0.77
N TYR A 59 3.63 1.58 0.00
CA TYR A 59 3.81 2.92 -0.54
C TYR A 59 4.58 3.82 0.43
N GLU A 60 5.17 4.88 -0.09
CA GLU A 60 5.80 5.92 0.71
C GLU A 60 4.92 7.14 0.80
N PHE A 61 4.94 7.74 1.95
CA PHE A 61 4.06 8.82 2.26
C PHE A 61 4.74 9.86 3.14
N GLY A 62 4.62 11.13 2.79
CA GLY A 62 5.23 12.24 3.52
C GLY A 62 4.54 13.55 3.21
N SER A 63 5.04 14.65 3.77
CA SER A 63 4.41 15.99 3.64
C SER A 63 4.20 16.42 2.18
N ALA A 64 5.10 16.06 1.27
CA ALA A 64 4.98 16.36 -0.16
C ALA A 64 3.73 15.73 -0.80
N ASN A 65 3.26 14.59 -0.28
CA ASN A 65 2.08 13.90 -0.78
C ASN A 65 0.77 14.53 -0.28
N LEU A 66 0.83 15.39 0.73
CA LEU A 66 -0.35 16.01 1.37
C LEU A 66 -0.81 17.31 0.69
N THR A 67 -0.10 17.77 -0.33
CA THR A 67 -0.38 19.03 -1.04
C THR A 67 -1.40 18.89 -2.17
N GLY A 68 -1.86 17.68 -2.44
CA GLY A 68 -2.68 17.35 -3.59
C GLY A 68 -4.14 17.75 -3.43
N LYS A 69 -4.75 18.07 -4.58
CA LYS A 69 -6.15 18.50 -4.71
C LYS A 69 -6.90 17.69 -5.77
N ALA A 70 -6.39 16.51 -6.16
CA ALA A 70 -7.09 15.67 -7.13
C ALA A 70 -8.46 15.25 -6.58
N SER A 71 -9.50 15.42 -7.38
CA SER A 71 -10.85 15.02 -7.02
C SER A 71 -11.04 13.52 -7.12
N ARG A 72 -11.64 12.93 -6.09
CA ARG A 72 -11.96 11.50 -6.04
C ARG A 72 -13.03 11.16 -7.07
N LYS A 73 -12.72 10.21 -7.98
CA LYS A 73 -13.65 9.82 -9.06
C LYS A 73 -14.38 8.49 -8.81
N ASN A 74 -13.98 7.71 -7.81
CA ASN A 74 -14.52 6.37 -7.53
C ASN A 74 -14.52 5.43 -8.76
N ASP A 75 -13.48 5.52 -9.59
CA ASP A 75 -13.32 4.81 -10.85
C ASP A 75 -12.82 3.38 -10.68
N PHE A 76 -13.52 2.61 -9.83
CA PHE A 76 -13.24 1.20 -9.57
C PHE A 76 -13.26 0.37 -10.85
N ARG A 77 -12.18 -0.37 -11.10
CA ARG A 77 -12.00 -1.15 -12.32
C ARG A 77 -11.02 -2.29 -12.14
N VAL A 78 -11.12 -3.26 -13.03
CA VAL A 78 -10.12 -4.33 -13.16
C VAL A 78 -8.73 -3.74 -13.34
N ASP A 79 -7.75 -4.33 -12.69
CA ASP A 79 -6.35 -3.96 -12.86
C ASP A 79 -5.82 -4.45 -14.21
N PRO A 80 -5.41 -3.54 -15.12
CA PRO A 80 -4.96 -3.94 -16.45
C PRO A 80 -3.67 -4.77 -16.44
N LYS A 81 -2.82 -4.64 -15.40
CA LYS A 81 -1.55 -5.37 -15.31
C LYS A 81 -1.73 -6.84 -14.95
N ILE A 82 -2.85 -7.19 -14.31
CA ILE A 82 -3.17 -8.53 -13.85
C ILE A 82 -4.64 -8.91 -14.15
N SER A 83 -5.19 -8.39 -15.24
CA SER A 83 -6.61 -8.50 -15.59
C SER A 83 -7.16 -9.93 -15.57
N ARG A 84 -6.32 -10.91 -15.91
CA ARG A 84 -6.67 -12.32 -15.88
C ARG A 84 -7.06 -12.85 -14.48
N TRP A 85 -6.50 -12.25 -13.42
CA TRP A 85 -6.69 -12.71 -12.05
C TRP A 85 -7.38 -11.69 -11.16
N SER A 86 -7.51 -10.45 -11.61
CA SER A 86 -8.11 -9.38 -10.83
C SER A 86 -9.57 -9.66 -10.53
N ALA A 87 -10.01 -9.36 -9.31
CA ALA A 87 -11.43 -9.21 -9.02
C ALA A 87 -12.04 -8.09 -9.87
N THR A 88 -13.34 -8.07 -9.98
CA THR A 88 -14.12 -7.05 -10.68
C THR A 88 -14.96 -6.23 -9.69
N PRO A 89 -15.39 -5.02 -10.04
CA PRO A 89 -16.32 -4.25 -9.20
C PRO A 89 -17.64 -4.99 -8.91
N ASP A 90 -18.07 -5.87 -9.84
CA ASP A 90 -19.31 -6.64 -9.69
C ASP A 90 -19.20 -7.75 -8.64
N ASP A 91 -17.99 -8.26 -8.34
CA ASP A 91 -17.79 -9.24 -7.28
C ASP A 91 -18.16 -8.69 -5.90
N TYR A 92 -18.06 -7.37 -5.72
CA TYR A 92 -18.44 -6.68 -4.47
C TYR A 92 -19.91 -6.25 -4.42
N LYS A 93 -20.60 -6.28 -5.55
CA LYS A 93 -21.97 -5.80 -5.63
C LYS A 93 -22.91 -6.70 -4.83
N ARG A 94 -23.63 -6.12 -3.87
CA ARG A 94 -24.53 -6.84 -2.97
C ARG A 94 -23.85 -7.92 -2.12
N SER A 95 -22.52 -7.87 -1.96
CA SER A 95 -21.77 -8.82 -1.14
C SER A 95 -21.89 -8.56 0.37
N GLY A 96 -22.35 -7.36 0.77
CA GLY A 96 -22.31 -6.91 2.15
C GLY A 96 -20.96 -6.29 2.56
N TYR A 97 -19.96 -6.27 1.66
CA TYR A 97 -18.65 -5.71 1.92
C TYR A 97 -18.38 -4.46 1.08
N ASP A 98 -17.65 -3.52 1.65
CA ASP A 98 -17.08 -2.39 0.95
C ASP A 98 -15.83 -2.80 0.16
N ARG A 99 -15.53 -2.08 -0.92
CA ARG A 99 -14.23 -2.12 -1.60
C ARG A 99 -13.24 -1.30 -0.78
N GLY A 100 -12.65 -1.94 0.21
CA GLY A 100 -11.70 -1.30 1.12
C GLY A 100 -10.34 -1.10 0.47
N HIS A 101 -9.86 0.14 0.45
CA HIS A 101 -8.53 0.46 -0.07
C HIS A 101 -7.44 -0.05 0.87
N LEU A 102 -6.39 -0.62 0.32
CA LEU A 102 -5.14 -0.91 1.03
C LEU A 102 -4.18 0.29 0.94
N CYS A 103 -3.94 0.84 -0.25
CA CYS A 103 -3.35 2.17 -0.42
C CYS A 103 -4.49 3.19 -0.56
N PRO A 104 -4.69 4.11 0.40
CA PRO A 104 -5.82 5.02 0.39
C PRO A 104 -5.79 6.02 -0.77
N ALA A 105 -6.93 6.28 -1.39
CA ALA A 105 -7.04 7.26 -2.46
C ALA A 105 -6.64 8.68 -2.02
N ALA A 106 -6.94 9.03 -0.76
CA ALA A 106 -6.58 10.33 -0.20
C ALA A 106 -5.07 10.54 -0.09
N ASP A 107 -4.31 9.47 0.17
CA ASP A 107 -2.85 9.52 0.29
C ASP A 107 -2.18 9.77 -1.07
N MET A 108 -2.89 9.48 -2.17
CA MET A 108 -2.44 9.69 -3.55
C MET A 108 -3.08 10.92 -4.22
N SER A 109 -3.74 11.81 -3.45
CA SER A 109 -4.44 12.99 -3.97
C SER A 109 -3.52 14.07 -4.57
N PHE A 110 -2.21 13.97 -4.36
CA PHE A 110 -1.24 14.88 -4.96
C PHE A 110 -1.12 14.75 -6.49
N ASN A 111 -1.61 13.65 -7.06
CA ASN A 111 -1.59 13.38 -8.48
C ASN A 111 -2.84 12.62 -8.93
N ALA A 112 -3.54 13.13 -9.95
CA ALA A 112 -4.82 12.55 -10.41
C ALA A 112 -4.67 11.11 -10.92
N LYS A 113 -3.55 10.78 -11.60
CA LYS A 113 -3.27 9.43 -12.06
C LYS A 113 -2.95 8.51 -10.89
N ALA A 114 -2.14 8.96 -9.94
CA ALA A 114 -1.83 8.19 -8.74
C ALA A 114 -3.11 7.83 -7.96
N MET A 115 -4.00 8.80 -7.76
CA MET A 115 -5.30 8.57 -7.12
C MET A 115 -6.15 7.59 -7.93
N SER A 116 -6.27 7.75 -9.23
CA SER A 116 -7.04 6.85 -10.09
C SER A 116 -6.50 5.41 -10.05
N GLU A 117 -5.18 5.23 -10.00
CA GLU A 117 -4.57 3.90 -9.89
C GLU A 117 -4.92 3.19 -8.57
N THR A 118 -5.20 3.93 -7.48
CA THR A 118 -5.65 3.29 -6.23
C THR A 118 -7.01 2.61 -6.34
N PHE A 119 -7.82 2.91 -7.35
CA PHE A 119 -9.13 2.29 -7.61
C PHE A 119 -9.06 0.99 -8.42
N TYR A 120 -7.87 0.50 -8.74
CA TYR A 120 -7.73 -0.86 -9.26
C TYR A 120 -8.19 -1.88 -8.24
N MET A 121 -8.92 -2.90 -8.71
CA MET A 121 -9.46 -3.94 -7.82
C MET A 121 -8.38 -4.77 -7.14
N SER A 122 -7.15 -4.77 -7.65
CA SER A 122 -5.97 -5.35 -7.00
C SER A 122 -5.58 -4.67 -5.68
N ASN A 123 -5.95 -3.40 -5.50
CA ASN A 123 -5.74 -2.61 -4.28
C ASN A 123 -6.94 -2.69 -3.32
N MET A 124 -7.95 -3.50 -3.65
CA MET A 124 -9.16 -3.64 -2.83
C MET A 124 -9.14 -4.92 -2.00
N SER A 125 -9.61 -4.81 -0.76
CA SER A 125 -9.90 -5.94 0.11
C SER A 125 -11.35 -5.86 0.58
N PRO A 126 -12.09 -6.99 0.68
CA PRO A 126 -13.42 -6.99 1.26
C PRO A 126 -13.38 -6.52 2.72
N GLN A 127 -13.97 -5.39 3.02
CA GLN A 127 -14.02 -4.83 4.36
C GLN A 127 -15.46 -4.65 4.83
N VAL A 128 -15.75 -5.07 6.05
CA VAL A 128 -17.06 -4.81 6.67
C VAL A 128 -17.29 -3.29 6.70
N PRO A 129 -18.47 -2.76 6.29
CA PRO A 129 -18.71 -1.33 6.21
C PRO A 129 -18.40 -0.54 7.48
N MET A 130 -18.75 -1.07 8.66
CA MET A 130 -18.43 -0.43 9.93
C MET A 130 -16.92 -0.34 10.19
N PHE A 131 -16.16 -1.34 9.78
CA PHE A 131 -14.71 -1.32 9.88
C PHE A 131 -14.11 -0.31 8.88
N ASN A 132 -14.46 -0.42 7.60
CA ASN A 132 -13.92 0.43 6.53
C ASN A 132 -14.21 1.92 6.76
N ARG A 133 -15.45 2.24 7.14
CA ARG A 133 -15.92 3.63 7.32
C ARG A 133 -15.64 4.19 8.71
N GLY A 134 -15.28 3.33 9.67
CA GLY A 134 -14.96 3.67 11.06
C GLY A 134 -13.45 3.61 11.32
N ILE A 135 -13.02 2.63 12.11
CA ILE A 135 -11.65 2.53 12.63
C ILE A 135 -10.57 2.52 11.54
N TRP A 136 -10.85 1.91 10.36
CA TRP A 136 -9.89 1.92 9.26
C TRP A 136 -9.66 3.34 8.73
N LYS A 137 -10.72 4.09 8.51
CA LYS A 137 -10.65 5.51 8.12
C LYS A 137 -9.91 6.35 9.16
N GLU A 138 -10.15 6.12 10.43
CA GLU A 138 -9.45 6.82 11.52
C GLU A 138 -7.95 6.50 11.52
N LEU A 139 -7.58 5.24 11.27
CA LEU A 139 -6.17 4.84 11.12
C LEU A 139 -5.51 5.54 9.92
N GLU A 140 -6.18 5.61 8.77
CA GLU A 140 -5.69 6.34 7.61
C GLU A 140 -5.47 7.83 7.93
N GLU A 141 -6.39 8.46 8.66
CA GLU A 141 -6.24 9.85 9.10
C GLU A 141 -5.06 10.02 10.08
N HIS A 142 -4.87 9.06 10.98
CA HIS A 142 -3.71 9.05 11.88
C HIS A 142 -2.39 8.97 11.11
N VAL A 143 -2.29 8.07 10.14
CA VAL A 143 -1.11 7.93 9.26
C VAL A 143 -0.86 9.25 8.51
N ARG A 144 -1.88 9.89 7.95
CA ARG A 144 -1.75 11.21 7.29
C ARG A 144 -1.24 12.30 8.23
N ASN A 145 -1.71 12.31 9.46
CA ASN A 145 -1.25 13.27 10.47
C ASN A 145 0.23 13.07 10.84
N ARG A 146 0.70 11.84 10.91
CA ARG A 146 2.12 11.54 11.10
C ARG A 146 2.95 11.93 9.89
N ALA A 147 2.48 11.66 8.69
CA ALA A 147 3.16 12.01 7.44
C ALA A 147 3.41 13.52 7.25
N ARG A 148 2.70 14.38 7.99
CA ARG A 148 3.00 15.83 8.03
C ARG A 148 4.34 16.14 8.66
N LYS A 149 4.82 15.27 9.54
CA LYS A 149 6.02 15.50 10.38
C LYS A 149 7.21 14.66 9.94
N GLU A 150 6.98 13.53 9.32
CA GLU A 150 8.01 12.56 8.94
C GLU A 150 7.64 11.80 7.67
N LYS A 151 8.63 11.23 7.00
CA LYS A 151 8.42 10.32 5.89
C LYS A 151 8.09 8.93 6.44
N LEU A 152 7.02 8.35 5.96
CA LEU A 152 6.53 7.03 6.35
C LEU A 152 6.70 6.02 5.21
N TYR A 153 6.97 4.80 5.60
CA TYR A 153 6.94 3.61 4.75
C TYR A 153 5.77 2.76 5.22
N VAL A 154 4.75 2.65 4.39
CA VAL A 154 3.48 2.05 4.79
C VAL A 154 3.31 0.71 4.09
N VAL A 155 3.07 -0.33 4.88
CA VAL A 155 2.68 -1.66 4.40
C VAL A 155 1.32 -2.00 5.00
N THR A 156 0.37 -2.35 4.15
CA THR A 156 -0.97 -2.78 4.55
C THR A 156 -1.35 -4.06 3.83
N GLY A 157 -2.21 -4.88 4.42
CA GLY A 157 -2.69 -6.09 3.80
C GLY A 157 -3.69 -6.85 4.65
N PRO A 158 -4.44 -7.79 4.07
CA PRO A 158 -5.32 -8.69 4.80
C PRO A 158 -4.54 -9.82 5.46
N ILE A 159 -5.19 -10.50 6.41
CA ILE A 159 -4.67 -11.73 7.04
C ILE A 159 -5.55 -12.91 6.62
N PHE A 160 -4.99 -13.82 5.84
CA PHE A 160 -5.68 -14.99 5.31
C PHE A 160 -5.58 -16.23 6.24
N LYS A 161 -5.83 -16.05 7.54
CA LYS A 161 -5.69 -17.15 8.51
C LYS A 161 -6.90 -18.06 8.65
N SER A 162 -8.06 -17.64 8.18
CA SER A 162 -9.28 -18.43 8.26
C SER A 162 -10.15 -18.17 7.04
N ASN A 163 -10.74 -19.24 6.51
CA ASN A 163 -11.73 -19.10 5.45
C ASN A 163 -13.01 -18.47 6.02
N LYS A 164 -13.31 -17.25 5.59
CA LYS A 164 -14.55 -16.52 5.91
C LYS A 164 -15.57 -16.60 4.78
N GLY A 165 -15.36 -17.50 3.82
CA GLY A 165 -16.12 -17.57 2.59
C GLY A 165 -15.54 -16.67 1.50
N SER A 166 -16.19 -16.63 0.37
CA SER A 166 -15.83 -15.80 -0.78
C SER A 166 -16.97 -14.86 -1.17
N ILE A 167 -16.62 -13.77 -1.85
CA ILE A 167 -17.58 -12.85 -2.47
C ILE A 167 -17.46 -12.95 -3.99
N GLY A 168 -18.51 -12.54 -4.70
CA GLY A 168 -18.52 -12.59 -6.17
C GLY A 168 -18.82 -13.97 -6.72
N LYS A 169 -18.40 -14.17 -7.95
CA LYS A 169 -18.60 -15.43 -8.69
C LYS A 169 -17.32 -16.29 -8.65
N GLY A 170 -16.84 -16.55 -7.47
CA GLY A 170 -15.81 -17.55 -7.20
C GLY A 170 -14.41 -17.20 -7.71
#